data_d0986e1ec19249128e6dec782a76b32d
#
_entry.id   d0986e1ec19249128e6dec782a76b32d
#
_cell.length_a   1.000
_cell.length_b   1.000
_cell.length_c   1.000
_cell.angle_alpha   90.00
_cell.angle_beta   90.00
_cell.angle_gamma   90.00
#
_symmetry.space_group_name_H-M   'P 1'
#
loop_
_entity.id
_entity.type
_entity.pdbx_description
1 polymer ?
#
loop_
_entity_poly.entity_id
_entity_poly.type
_entity_poly.pdbx_seq_one_letter_code
_entity_poly.pdbx_strand_id
1 'polypeptide(L)'
;MSALPTPAMIDAPRSSSETDGGPLTPEHQRALVEANQRGQKVMAAGKMAAFNGWTSGIFAALTLPFALFSLTALVVGAGLALVAWNEFRGRKLLLHFDRGGPRVLGWNQIGFMALLIGYGLWGIYAAFTGPNPYADQIKAMPELEQMLGPIDELHLLLAVAVYGCVIVFSMIFQGLNALYYFTRRKHLDAYLDQTPSWIVDLQKFSAGGGG
;
A
#
# COMPACT_ATOMS: atom_id res chain seq x y z
N MET A 1 -84.76 -29.14 33.67
CA MET A 1 -84.02 -28.62 32.51
C MET A 1 -82.91 -27.78 33.05
N SER A 2 -81.75 -28.39 33.10
CA SER A 2 -80.57 -27.79 33.74
C SER A 2 -79.70 -27.14 32.66
N ALA A 3 -79.52 -25.84 32.75
CA ALA A 3 -78.66 -25.10 31.81
C ALA A 3 -77.19 -25.37 32.12
N LEU A 4 -76.46 -25.78 31.09
CA LEU A 4 -75.00 -25.99 31.14
C LEU A 4 -74.26 -24.62 31.15
N PRO A 5 -73.24 -24.44 31.93
CA PRO A 5 -72.42 -23.22 31.92
C PRO A 5 -71.53 -23.14 30.64
N THR A 6 -71.56 -21.96 30.04
CA THR A 6 -70.68 -21.58 28.90
C THR A 6 -69.23 -21.64 29.31
N PRO A 7 -68.35 -22.27 28.54
CA PRO A 7 -66.90 -22.28 28.87
C PRO A 7 -66.35 -20.88 28.68
N ALA A 8 -65.64 -20.41 29.71
CA ALA A 8 -64.84 -19.18 29.68
C ALA A 8 -63.80 -19.29 28.60
N MET A 9 -63.77 -18.32 27.68
CA MET A 9 -62.82 -18.14 26.64
C MET A 9 -61.50 -17.76 27.35
N ILE A 10 -60.56 -18.70 27.41
CA ILE A 10 -59.21 -18.44 27.90
C ILE A 10 -58.55 -17.51 26.89
N ASP A 11 -58.38 -16.25 27.27
CA ASP A 11 -57.52 -15.32 26.53
C ASP A 11 -56.12 -15.93 26.45
N ALA A 12 -55.76 -16.44 25.26
CA ALA A 12 -54.41 -16.81 24.98
C ALA A 12 -53.52 -15.57 25.15
N PRO A 13 -52.43 -15.66 25.88
CA PRO A 13 -51.48 -14.54 25.99
C PRO A 13 -51.05 -14.18 24.57
N ARG A 14 -51.36 -12.94 24.17
CA ARG A 14 -50.77 -12.35 22.95
C ARG A 14 -49.29 -12.52 23.07
N SER A 15 -48.71 -13.40 22.26
CA SER A 15 -47.30 -13.47 22.03
C SER A 15 -46.86 -12.07 21.60
N SER A 16 -46.28 -11.32 22.52
CA SER A 16 -45.44 -10.17 22.18
C SER A 16 -44.55 -10.66 21.08
N SER A 17 -44.69 -10.06 19.89
CA SER A 17 -43.78 -10.23 18.79
C SER A 17 -42.37 -10.03 19.34
N GLU A 18 -41.73 -11.13 19.69
CA GLU A 18 -40.29 -11.16 19.88
C GLU A 18 -39.73 -10.63 18.58
N THR A 19 -39.36 -9.38 18.63
CA THR A 19 -38.45 -8.76 17.68
C THR A 19 -37.38 -9.78 17.41
N ASP A 20 -37.31 -10.22 16.16
CA ASP A 20 -36.29 -11.06 15.58
C ASP A 20 -34.91 -10.32 15.75
N GLY A 21 -34.53 -10.19 17.00
CA GLY A 21 -33.32 -9.51 17.46
C GLY A 21 -32.20 -10.52 17.52
N GLY A 22 -31.43 -10.63 16.43
CA GLY A 22 -30.10 -11.19 16.52
C GLY A 22 -29.33 -10.62 17.72
N PRO A 23 -28.14 -11.14 18.05
CA PRO A 23 -27.39 -10.77 19.27
C PRO A 23 -27.03 -9.28 19.36
N LEU A 24 -27.31 -8.50 18.33
CA LEU A 24 -27.04 -7.06 18.23
C LEU A 24 -28.35 -6.25 18.19
N THR A 25 -28.44 -5.25 19.05
CA THR A 25 -29.56 -4.30 19.01
C THR A 25 -29.53 -3.46 17.72
N PRO A 26 -30.66 -2.87 17.28
CA PRO A 26 -30.68 -1.97 16.12
C PRO A 26 -29.69 -0.80 16.24
N GLU A 27 -29.44 -0.33 17.44
CA GLU A 27 -28.43 0.72 17.72
C GLU A 27 -27.02 0.22 17.48
N HIS A 28 -26.69 -0.99 17.92
CA HIS A 28 -25.39 -1.61 17.66
C HIS A 28 -25.17 -1.85 16.18
N GLN A 29 -26.21 -2.25 15.44
CA GLN A 29 -26.13 -2.43 13.99
C GLN A 29 -25.83 -1.11 13.27
N ARG A 30 -26.52 -0.02 13.65
CA ARG A 30 -26.25 1.33 13.10
C ARG A 30 -24.83 1.77 13.40
N ALA A 31 -24.39 1.63 14.65
CA ALA A 31 -23.03 1.98 15.05
C ALA A 31 -21.96 1.22 14.26
N LEU A 32 -22.16 -0.08 13.97
CA LEU A 32 -21.28 -0.88 13.13
C LEU A 32 -21.24 -0.39 11.69
N VAL A 33 -22.39 -0.07 11.10
CA VAL A 33 -22.47 0.45 9.72
C VAL A 33 -21.72 1.78 9.60
N GLU A 34 -21.97 2.71 10.54
CA GLU A 34 -21.26 4.01 10.56
C GLU A 34 -19.76 3.85 10.77
N ALA A 35 -19.34 3.00 11.71
CA ALA A 35 -17.93 2.71 11.93
C ALA A 35 -17.26 2.13 10.68
N ASN A 36 -17.93 1.21 9.98
CA ASN A 36 -17.44 0.63 8.75
C ASN A 36 -17.27 1.70 7.65
N GLN A 37 -18.24 2.60 7.48
CA GLN A 37 -18.15 3.71 6.53
C GLN A 37 -16.98 4.65 6.85
N ARG A 38 -16.79 5.02 8.12
CA ARG A 38 -15.66 5.86 8.56
C ARG A 38 -14.33 5.15 8.37
N GLY A 39 -14.27 3.83 8.62
CA GLY A 39 -13.06 3.00 8.48
C GLY A 39 -12.63 2.76 7.03
N GLN A 40 -13.51 2.94 6.04
CA GLN A 40 -13.21 2.64 4.62
C GLN A 40 -11.94 3.34 4.10
N LYS A 41 -11.71 4.60 4.48
CA LYS A 41 -10.53 5.35 4.04
C LYS A 41 -9.23 4.78 4.60
N VAL A 42 -9.26 4.25 5.83
CA VAL A 42 -8.10 3.59 6.48
C VAL A 42 -7.87 2.23 5.83
N MET A 43 -8.93 1.47 5.60
CA MET A 43 -8.86 0.17 4.92
C MET A 43 -8.36 0.29 3.47
N ALA A 44 -8.77 1.34 2.75
CA ALA A 44 -8.26 1.62 1.41
C ALA A 44 -6.75 1.89 1.42
N ALA A 45 -6.24 2.61 2.42
CA ALA A 45 -4.80 2.80 2.58
C ALA A 45 -4.06 1.49 2.87
N GLY A 46 -4.66 0.58 3.63
CA GLY A 46 -4.13 -0.77 3.85
C GLY A 46 -4.06 -1.62 2.57
N LYS A 47 -5.06 -1.51 1.68
CA LYS A 47 -5.02 -2.17 0.36
C LYS A 47 -3.94 -1.59 -0.53
N MET A 48 -3.78 -0.27 -0.54
CA MET A 48 -2.71 0.41 -1.29
C MET A 48 -1.32 -0.01 -0.80
N ALA A 49 -1.12 -0.09 0.52
CA ALA A 49 0.13 -0.59 1.10
C ALA A 49 0.42 -2.05 0.70
N ALA A 50 -0.60 -2.91 0.65
CA ALA A 50 -0.44 -4.28 0.15
C ALA A 50 0.00 -4.30 -1.32
N PHE A 51 -0.63 -3.51 -2.17
CA PHE A 51 -0.26 -3.40 -3.58
C PHE A 51 1.19 -2.92 -3.76
N ASN A 52 1.57 -1.83 -3.08
CA ASN A 52 2.93 -1.30 -3.12
C ASN A 52 3.95 -2.32 -2.59
N GLY A 53 3.62 -3.01 -1.49
CA GLY A 53 4.47 -4.03 -0.89
C GLY A 53 4.72 -5.20 -1.83
N TRP A 54 3.67 -5.73 -2.47
CA TRP A 54 3.81 -6.79 -3.46
C TRP A 54 4.59 -6.34 -4.69
N THR A 55 4.29 -5.17 -5.22
CA THR A 55 5.01 -4.61 -6.39
C THR A 55 6.50 -4.47 -6.07
N SER A 56 6.85 -3.83 -4.96
CA SER A 56 8.25 -3.67 -4.55
C SER A 56 8.94 -5.00 -4.26
N GLY A 57 8.23 -5.95 -3.65
CA GLY A 57 8.74 -7.30 -3.36
C GLY A 57 9.03 -8.12 -4.62
N ILE A 58 8.16 -8.04 -5.63
CA ILE A 58 8.38 -8.69 -6.93
C ILE A 58 9.62 -8.10 -7.61
N PHE A 59 9.74 -6.77 -7.67
CA PHE A 59 10.92 -6.12 -8.24
C PHE A 59 12.19 -6.44 -7.47
N ALA A 60 12.15 -6.52 -6.13
CA ALA A 60 13.27 -6.98 -5.32
C ALA A 60 13.70 -8.40 -5.72
N ALA A 61 12.74 -9.33 -5.84
CA ALA A 61 13.00 -10.71 -6.22
C ALA A 61 13.59 -10.82 -7.64
N LEU A 62 13.08 -10.04 -8.59
CA LEU A 62 13.61 -10.00 -9.96
C LEU A 62 15.03 -9.41 -10.04
N THR A 63 15.42 -8.60 -9.06
CA THR A 63 16.77 -8.01 -8.98
C THR A 63 17.80 -8.98 -8.40
N LEU A 64 17.38 -10.03 -7.63
CA LEU A 64 18.26 -10.98 -6.97
C LEU A 64 19.32 -11.64 -7.88
N PRO A 65 18.99 -12.13 -9.10
CA PRO A 65 19.99 -12.74 -9.98
C PRO A 65 21.12 -11.77 -10.35
N PHE A 66 20.79 -10.50 -10.52
CA PHE A 66 21.76 -9.45 -10.90
C PHE A 66 22.57 -8.96 -9.70
N ALA A 67 22.05 -9.11 -8.47
CA ALA A 67 22.75 -8.73 -7.24
C ALA A 67 24.04 -9.54 -7.01
N LEU A 68 24.15 -10.73 -7.58
CA LEU A 68 25.37 -11.57 -7.50
C LEU A 68 26.53 -11.00 -8.32
N PHE A 69 26.24 -10.18 -9.34
CA PHE A 69 27.20 -9.67 -10.31
C PHE A 69 27.36 -8.14 -10.26
N SER A 70 26.49 -7.43 -9.54
CA SER A 70 26.47 -5.98 -9.52
C SER A 70 26.13 -5.45 -8.13
N LEU A 71 27.06 -4.66 -7.57
CA LEU A 71 26.85 -3.97 -6.30
C LEU A 71 25.63 -3.01 -6.37
N THR A 72 25.44 -2.35 -7.50
CA THR A 72 24.29 -1.47 -7.73
C THR A 72 22.99 -2.27 -7.66
N ALA A 73 22.91 -3.43 -8.32
CA ALA A 73 21.74 -4.31 -8.25
C ALA A 73 21.51 -4.84 -6.83
N LEU A 74 22.56 -5.16 -6.09
CA LEU A 74 22.45 -5.56 -4.68
C LEU A 74 21.85 -4.45 -3.81
N VAL A 75 22.34 -3.22 -3.93
CA VAL A 75 21.86 -2.07 -3.16
C VAL A 75 20.40 -1.75 -3.50
N VAL A 76 20.05 -1.74 -4.80
CA VAL A 76 18.67 -1.49 -5.24
C VAL A 76 17.75 -2.61 -4.79
N GLY A 77 18.13 -3.87 -4.97
CA GLY A 77 17.34 -5.03 -4.56
C GLY A 77 17.08 -5.07 -3.04
N ALA A 78 18.12 -4.82 -2.24
CA ALA A 78 18.01 -4.71 -0.79
C ALA A 78 17.10 -3.54 -0.37
N GLY A 79 17.24 -2.38 -1.02
CA GLY A 79 16.40 -1.22 -0.80
C GLY A 79 14.93 -1.51 -1.11
N LEU A 80 14.64 -2.16 -2.25
CA LEU A 80 13.28 -2.57 -2.63
C LEU A 80 12.69 -3.60 -1.65
N ALA A 81 13.49 -4.55 -1.16
CA ALA A 81 13.07 -5.52 -0.15
C ALA A 81 12.70 -4.82 1.17
N LEU A 82 13.49 -3.83 1.59
CA LEU A 82 13.21 -3.03 2.78
C LEU A 82 11.93 -2.20 2.61
N VAL A 83 11.73 -1.61 1.44
CA VAL A 83 10.48 -0.89 1.10
C VAL A 83 9.28 -1.82 1.20
N ALA A 84 9.35 -3.00 0.58
CA ALA A 84 8.28 -4.00 0.64
C ALA A 84 7.97 -4.43 2.09
N TRP A 85 8.99 -4.71 2.87
CA TRP A 85 8.85 -5.05 4.29
C TRP A 85 8.12 -3.96 5.08
N ASN A 86 8.51 -2.70 4.90
CA ASN A 86 7.88 -1.57 5.57
C ASN A 86 6.43 -1.34 5.11
N GLU A 87 6.11 -1.60 3.82
CA GLU A 87 4.72 -1.55 3.33
C GLU A 87 3.83 -2.58 4.04
N PHE A 88 4.28 -3.84 4.15
CA PHE A 88 3.54 -4.87 4.87
C PHE A 88 3.43 -4.58 6.37
N ARG A 89 4.51 -4.07 6.99
CA ARG A 89 4.48 -3.63 8.39
C ARG A 89 3.49 -2.49 8.60
N GLY A 90 3.54 -1.46 7.75
CA GLY A 90 2.62 -0.33 7.81
C GLY A 90 1.17 -0.73 7.56
N ARG A 91 0.94 -1.65 6.60
CA ARG A 91 -0.38 -2.27 6.39
C ARG A 91 -0.90 -2.96 7.65
N LYS A 92 -0.06 -3.77 8.31
CA LYS A 92 -0.44 -4.44 9.55
C LYS A 92 -0.85 -3.44 10.62
N LEU A 93 -0.08 -2.37 10.82
CA LEU A 93 -0.42 -1.29 11.74
C LEU A 93 -1.76 -0.62 11.38
N LEU A 94 -2.02 -0.33 10.11
CA LEU A 94 -3.30 0.25 9.66
C LEU A 94 -4.48 -0.68 9.93
N LEU A 95 -4.34 -1.98 9.69
CA LEU A 95 -5.40 -2.96 9.95
C LEU A 95 -5.72 -3.11 11.45
N HIS A 96 -4.74 -2.84 12.31
CA HIS A 96 -4.94 -2.78 13.77
C HIS A 96 -5.31 -1.38 14.27
N PHE A 97 -5.60 -0.44 13.37
CA PHE A 97 -5.92 0.95 13.70
C PHE A 97 -4.86 1.64 14.57
N ASP A 98 -3.58 1.30 14.35
CA ASP A 98 -2.46 1.94 15.03
C ASP A 98 -2.11 3.29 14.37
N ARG A 99 -2.02 4.34 15.18
CA ARG A 99 -1.67 5.70 14.74
C ARG A 99 -0.28 5.81 14.10
N GLY A 100 0.59 4.84 14.33
CA GLY A 100 1.90 4.73 13.70
C GLY A 100 1.86 4.32 12.23
N GLY A 101 0.81 3.59 11.80
CA GLY A 101 0.70 3.03 10.45
C GLY A 101 0.88 4.05 9.33
N PRO A 102 0.10 5.15 9.28
CA PRO A 102 0.24 6.15 8.23
C PRO A 102 1.61 6.83 8.22
N ARG A 103 2.22 6.99 9.41
CA ARG A 103 3.56 7.60 9.53
C ARG A 103 4.65 6.69 8.97
N VAL A 104 4.61 5.39 9.30
CA VAL A 104 5.55 4.40 8.78
C VAL A 104 5.49 4.36 7.26
N LEU A 105 4.26 4.28 6.69
CA LEU A 105 4.06 4.24 5.24
C LEU A 105 4.51 5.52 4.55
N GLY A 106 4.18 6.69 5.10
CA GLY A 106 4.60 7.98 4.54
C GLY A 106 6.12 8.11 4.47
N TRP A 107 6.83 7.79 5.55
CA TRP A 107 8.29 7.82 5.58
C TRP A 107 8.93 6.73 4.69
N ASN A 108 8.27 5.57 4.56
CA ASN A 108 8.71 4.54 3.63
C ASN A 108 8.70 5.03 2.18
N GLN A 109 7.68 5.78 1.78
CA GLN A 109 7.62 6.37 0.43
C GLN A 109 8.72 7.43 0.21
N ILE A 110 9.04 8.23 1.23
CA ILE A 110 10.17 9.18 1.17
C ILE A 110 11.51 8.43 1.02
N GLY A 111 11.71 7.36 1.79
CA GLY A 111 12.89 6.49 1.65
C GLY A 111 12.99 5.84 0.28
N PHE A 112 11.86 5.37 -0.26
CA PHE A 112 11.81 4.80 -1.61
C PHE A 112 12.12 5.84 -2.69
N MET A 113 11.58 7.05 -2.58
CA MET A 113 11.92 8.17 -3.46
C MET A 113 13.41 8.47 -3.42
N ALA A 114 14.02 8.54 -2.23
CA ALA A 114 15.45 8.79 -2.08
C ALA A 114 16.30 7.66 -2.72
N LEU A 115 15.90 6.40 -2.59
CA LEU A 115 16.56 5.26 -3.24
C LEU A 115 16.54 5.40 -4.76
N LEU A 116 15.39 5.73 -5.36
CA LEU A 116 15.25 5.87 -6.81
C LEU A 116 16.01 7.10 -7.36
N ILE A 117 15.98 8.23 -6.62
CA ILE A 117 16.76 9.42 -6.97
C ILE A 117 18.25 9.09 -6.90
N GLY A 118 18.72 8.44 -5.83
CA GLY A 118 20.11 8.02 -5.69
C GLY A 118 20.55 7.08 -6.81
N TYR A 119 19.71 6.12 -7.18
CA TYR A 119 19.95 5.24 -8.32
C TYR A 119 20.03 6.00 -9.64
N GLY A 120 19.11 6.93 -9.89
CA GLY A 120 19.09 7.74 -11.10
C GLY A 120 20.33 8.65 -11.22
N LEU A 121 20.71 9.32 -10.12
CA LEU A 121 21.92 10.15 -10.09
C LEU A 121 23.19 9.32 -10.29
N TRP A 122 23.27 8.14 -9.67
CA TRP A 122 24.36 7.21 -9.88
C TRP A 122 24.45 6.75 -11.34
N GLY A 123 23.30 6.43 -11.97
CA GLY A 123 23.26 6.03 -13.38
C GLY A 123 23.75 7.14 -14.33
N ILE A 124 23.33 8.38 -14.09
CA ILE A 124 23.82 9.55 -14.84
C ILE A 124 25.32 9.72 -14.64
N TYR A 125 25.79 9.71 -13.38
CA TYR A 125 27.21 9.84 -13.07
C TYR A 125 28.03 8.74 -13.75
N ALA A 126 27.60 7.50 -13.69
CA ALA A 126 28.28 6.36 -14.31
C ALA A 126 28.34 6.49 -15.84
N ALA A 127 27.31 7.04 -16.50
CA ALA A 127 27.30 7.28 -17.92
C ALA A 127 28.31 8.34 -18.35
N PHE A 128 28.54 9.38 -17.52
CA PHE A 128 29.53 10.43 -17.80
C PHE A 128 30.96 10.05 -17.53
N THR A 129 31.21 9.13 -16.56
CA THR A 129 32.56 8.80 -16.08
C THR A 129 33.06 7.43 -16.50
N GLY A 130 32.12 6.53 -16.85
CA GLY A 130 32.42 5.16 -17.27
C GLY A 130 32.65 5.02 -18.77
N PRO A 131 33.23 3.89 -19.20
CA PRO A 131 33.29 3.55 -20.62
C PRO A 131 31.87 3.28 -21.16
N ASN A 132 31.64 3.61 -22.44
CA ASN A 132 30.41 3.26 -23.11
C ASN A 132 30.26 1.72 -23.17
N PRO A 133 29.26 1.10 -22.53
CA PRO A 133 29.11 -0.36 -22.50
C PRO A 133 28.84 -0.98 -23.87
N TYR A 134 28.49 -0.18 -24.86
CA TYR A 134 28.20 -0.60 -26.22
C TYR A 134 29.35 -0.37 -27.21
N ALA A 135 30.47 0.24 -26.77
CA ALA A 135 31.56 0.64 -27.62
C ALA A 135 32.12 -0.50 -28.49
N ASP A 136 32.28 -1.72 -27.94
CA ASP A 136 32.81 -2.87 -28.66
C ASP A 136 31.80 -3.45 -29.65
N GLN A 137 30.51 -3.42 -29.32
CA GLN A 137 29.44 -3.86 -30.24
C GLN A 137 29.31 -2.94 -31.44
N ILE A 138 29.53 -1.66 -31.21
CA ILE A 138 29.43 -0.62 -32.25
C ILE A 138 30.60 -0.70 -33.19
N LYS A 139 31.83 -0.89 -32.66
CA LYS A 139 33.03 -1.13 -33.51
C LYS A 139 32.86 -2.33 -34.45
N ALA A 140 32.05 -3.34 -34.03
CA ALA A 140 31.74 -4.50 -34.83
C ALA A 140 30.68 -4.22 -35.93
N MET A 141 29.95 -3.10 -35.87
CA MET A 141 28.87 -2.71 -36.78
C MET A 141 28.99 -1.23 -37.16
N PRO A 142 29.97 -0.85 -37.97
CA PRO A 142 30.22 0.56 -38.34
C PRO A 142 29.04 1.22 -39.14
N GLU A 143 28.16 0.41 -39.70
CA GLU A 143 26.93 0.89 -40.35
C GLU A 143 25.96 1.56 -39.36
N LEU A 144 25.96 1.11 -38.10
CA LEU A 144 25.15 1.73 -37.06
C LEU A 144 25.61 3.14 -36.69
N GLU A 145 26.91 3.40 -36.70
CA GLU A 145 27.46 4.73 -36.44
C GLU A 145 27.11 5.71 -37.56
N GLN A 146 27.11 5.23 -38.84
CA GLN A 146 26.67 6.03 -39.97
C GLN A 146 25.18 6.39 -39.95
N MET A 147 24.35 5.51 -39.37
CA MET A 147 22.90 5.74 -39.26
C MET A 147 22.49 6.57 -38.07
N LEU A 148 23.15 6.38 -36.92
CA LEU A 148 22.78 6.93 -35.62
C LEU A 148 23.60 8.16 -35.19
N GLY A 149 24.69 8.46 -35.93
CA GLY A 149 25.62 9.52 -35.57
C GLY A 149 26.58 9.14 -34.41
N PRO A 150 27.19 10.12 -33.73
CA PRO A 150 28.14 9.88 -32.65
C PRO A 150 27.47 9.12 -31.47
N ILE A 151 27.81 7.86 -31.32
CA ILE A 151 27.10 6.94 -30.42
C ILE A 151 27.37 7.24 -28.95
N ASP A 152 28.52 7.82 -28.63
CA ASP A 152 28.81 8.26 -27.25
C ASP A 152 27.87 9.40 -26.84
N GLU A 153 27.57 10.34 -27.72
CA GLU A 153 26.59 11.41 -27.44
C GLU A 153 25.18 10.84 -27.30
N LEU A 154 24.81 9.89 -28.16
CA LEU A 154 23.49 9.21 -28.07
C LEU A 154 23.38 8.42 -26.76
N HIS A 155 24.43 7.70 -26.35
CA HIS A 155 24.45 7.00 -25.05
C HIS A 155 24.23 7.94 -23.88
N LEU A 156 24.96 9.06 -23.84
CA LEU A 156 24.79 10.07 -22.79
C LEU A 156 23.38 10.67 -22.77
N LEU A 157 22.86 11.03 -23.95
CA LEU A 157 21.49 11.57 -24.09
C LEU A 157 20.45 10.57 -23.55
N LEU A 158 20.56 9.31 -23.95
CA LEU A 158 19.65 8.26 -23.50
C LEU A 158 19.78 8.00 -22.00
N ALA A 159 21.00 7.97 -21.45
CA ALA A 159 21.21 7.81 -20.02
C ALA A 159 20.57 8.95 -19.21
N VAL A 160 20.81 10.21 -19.62
CA VAL A 160 20.20 11.38 -18.97
C VAL A 160 18.69 11.35 -19.09
N ALA A 161 18.14 11.00 -20.28
CA ALA A 161 16.71 10.91 -20.49
C ALA A 161 16.07 9.83 -19.61
N VAL A 162 16.60 8.60 -19.62
CA VAL A 162 16.04 7.46 -18.88
C VAL A 162 16.16 7.68 -17.37
N TYR A 163 17.35 7.97 -16.87
CA TYR A 163 17.56 8.18 -15.41
C TYR A 163 16.91 9.48 -14.93
N GLY A 164 16.87 10.53 -15.76
CA GLY A 164 16.11 11.74 -15.47
C GLY A 164 14.61 11.47 -15.34
N CYS A 165 14.04 10.67 -16.24
CA CYS A 165 12.66 10.20 -16.11
C CYS A 165 12.44 9.42 -14.81
N VAL A 166 13.35 8.51 -14.43
CA VAL A 166 13.27 7.77 -13.16
C VAL A 166 13.20 8.73 -11.98
N ILE A 167 14.06 9.76 -11.96
CA ILE A 167 14.07 10.78 -10.90
C ILE A 167 12.75 11.54 -10.85
N VAL A 168 12.30 12.09 -11.98
CA VAL A 168 11.08 12.90 -12.06
C VAL A 168 9.85 12.09 -11.68
N PHE A 169 9.70 10.89 -12.25
CA PHE A 169 8.57 10.02 -11.92
C PHE A 169 8.61 9.57 -10.45
N SER A 170 9.78 9.28 -9.88
CA SER A 170 9.86 8.92 -8.46
C SER A 170 9.43 10.08 -7.57
N MET A 171 9.82 11.31 -7.87
CA MET A 171 9.39 12.49 -7.12
C MET A 171 7.86 12.66 -7.17
N ILE A 172 7.25 12.49 -8.34
CA ILE A 172 5.81 12.64 -8.51
C ILE A 172 5.07 11.50 -7.79
N PHE A 173 5.35 10.25 -8.13
CA PHE A 173 4.57 9.12 -7.64
C PHE A 173 4.81 8.83 -6.16
N GLN A 174 6.07 8.81 -5.71
CA GLN A 174 6.37 8.57 -4.30
C GLN A 174 6.03 9.78 -3.44
N GLY A 175 6.20 11.00 -3.96
CA GLY A 175 5.75 12.23 -3.29
C GLY A 175 4.25 12.24 -3.05
N LEU A 176 3.45 11.94 -4.08
CA LEU A 176 1.99 11.83 -3.95
C LEU A 176 1.58 10.69 -3.00
N ASN A 177 2.24 9.53 -3.06
CA ASN A 177 1.99 8.43 -2.14
C ASN A 177 2.33 8.79 -0.69
N ALA A 178 3.44 9.48 -0.45
CA ALA A 178 3.80 9.97 0.88
C ALA A 178 2.74 10.91 1.44
N LEU A 179 2.31 11.91 0.65
CA LEU A 179 1.23 12.84 1.01
C LEU A 179 -0.08 12.08 1.28
N TYR A 180 -0.41 11.12 0.42
CA TYR A 180 -1.58 10.27 0.62
C TYR A 180 -1.55 9.58 1.99
N TYR A 181 -0.45 8.93 2.37
CA TYR A 181 -0.34 8.25 3.66
C TYR A 181 -0.36 9.22 4.84
N PHE A 182 0.35 10.33 4.78
CA PHE A 182 0.32 11.34 5.85
C PHE A 182 -1.07 11.91 6.08
N THR A 183 -1.85 12.14 5.03
CA THR A 183 -3.24 12.63 5.16
C THR A 183 -4.18 11.59 5.79
N ARG A 184 -3.86 10.28 5.70
CA ARG A 184 -4.67 9.22 6.32
C ARG A 184 -4.62 9.24 7.85
N ARG A 185 -3.61 9.85 8.44
CA ARG A 185 -3.54 10.02 9.90
C ARG A 185 -4.79 10.73 10.44
N LYS A 186 -5.20 11.84 9.80
CA LYS A 186 -6.41 12.58 10.21
C LYS A 186 -7.68 11.69 10.18
N HIS A 187 -7.80 10.85 9.18
CA HIS A 187 -8.94 9.94 9.06
C HIS A 187 -8.90 8.83 10.09
N LEU A 188 -7.72 8.33 10.42
CA LEU A 188 -7.54 7.32 11.46
C LEU A 188 -7.85 7.91 12.85
N ASP A 189 -7.34 9.11 13.16
CA ASP A 189 -7.63 9.81 14.42
C ASP A 189 -9.14 10.07 14.55
N ALA A 190 -9.79 10.61 13.51
CA ALA A 190 -11.24 10.83 13.50
C ALA A 190 -12.04 9.53 13.66
N TYR A 191 -11.58 8.43 13.06
CA TYR A 191 -12.19 7.13 13.22
C TYR A 191 -12.11 6.66 14.69
N LEU A 192 -10.94 6.73 15.31
CA LEU A 192 -10.72 6.27 16.68
C LEU A 192 -11.48 7.14 17.72
N ASP A 193 -11.56 8.44 17.48
CA ASP A 193 -12.22 9.38 18.38
C ASP A 193 -13.77 9.29 18.30
N GLN A 194 -14.33 8.87 17.16
CA GLN A 194 -15.78 8.83 16.91
C GLN A 194 -16.37 7.41 16.96
N THR A 195 -15.55 6.38 17.13
CA THR A 195 -16.01 4.99 17.12
C THR A 195 -15.95 4.41 18.52
N PRO A 196 -17.02 3.78 19.02
CA PRO A 196 -17.03 3.10 20.30
C PRO A 196 -15.91 2.06 20.40
N SER A 197 -15.24 1.98 21.55
CA SER A 197 -14.07 1.10 21.76
C SER A 197 -14.36 -0.37 21.45
N TRP A 198 -15.55 -0.86 21.81
CA TRP A 198 -15.93 -2.24 21.55
C TRP A 198 -15.96 -2.60 20.06
N ILE A 199 -16.32 -1.65 19.17
CA ILE A 199 -16.27 -1.85 17.70
C ILE A 199 -14.82 -1.90 17.22
N VAL A 200 -13.99 -0.99 17.73
CA VAL A 200 -12.56 -0.95 17.38
C VAL A 200 -11.89 -2.27 17.76
N ASP A 201 -12.19 -2.78 18.97
CA ASP A 201 -11.64 -4.04 19.44
C ASP A 201 -12.14 -5.23 18.61
N LEU A 202 -13.42 -5.28 18.27
CA LEU A 202 -13.99 -6.30 17.38
C LEU A 202 -13.28 -6.32 16.03
N GLN A 203 -13.04 -5.15 15.44
CA GLN A 203 -12.34 -5.05 14.14
C GLN A 203 -10.87 -5.45 14.23
N LYS A 204 -10.18 -5.13 15.33
CA LYS A 204 -8.80 -5.61 15.56
C LYS A 204 -8.74 -7.13 15.65
N PHE A 205 -9.68 -7.76 16.35
CA PHE A 205 -9.76 -9.21 16.43
C PHE A 205 -10.00 -9.85 15.07
N SER A 206 -10.91 -9.30 14.28
CA SER A 206 -11.19 -9.82 12.93
C SER A 206 -10.00 -9.65 11.98
N ALA A 207 -9.22 -8.58 12.11
CA ALA A 207 -8.01 -8.36 11.33
C ALA A 207 -6.84 -9.26 11.75
N GLY A 208 -6.78 -9.67 13.02
CA GLY A 208 -5.73 -10.57 13.53
C GLY A 208 -5.97 -12.06 13.26
N GLY A 209 -7.22 -12.47 13.02
CA GLY A 209 -7.59 -13.88 12.81
C GLY A 209 -7.46 -14.38 11.36
N GLY A 210 -7.04 -13.54 10.42
CA GLY A 210 -6.93 -13.85 8.99
C GLY A 210 -5.49 -13.96 8.46
N GLY A 211 -4.50 -14.24 9.35
CA GLY A 211 -3.08 -14.36 9.00
C GLY A 211 -2.58 -15.81 9.05
#